data_3196b9eb6569b1dda9e18575a6e94d28
#
_entry.id   3196b9eb6569b1dda9e18575a6e94d28
#
_cell.length_a   1.000
_cell.length_b   1.000
_cell.length_c   1.000
_cell.angle_alpha   90.00
_cell.angle_beta   90.00
_cell.angle_gamma   90.00
#
_symmetry.space_group_name_H-M   'P 1'
#
loop_
_entity.id
_entity.type
_entity.pdbx_description
1 polymer ?
#
loop_
_entity_poly.entity_id
_entity_poly.type
_entity_poly.pdbx_seq_one_letter_code
_entity_poly.pdbx_strand_id
1 'polypeptide(L)'
;MTLGEFTARLPKGDLWVFGYGSLMWSPCFDYTHKAPALAHGYHRALCILSTRYRGTERKPGLVMGLCRGGSCWGIAYRIHAPRLRRALARLWYREMPRRVYKPTLIPVKMRGRTVPALAFVADPAHPAYVGELDLHGRARLVAQGIGVRGPCVDYIRNTLDHMHEVGVRDPHLERILHAALALRQNGSNGKNPRALAGAAPPPAARQPEARAAGAVLRRAARRPRRGAARR
;
A
#
# COMPACT_ATOMS: atom_id res chain seq x y z
N MET A 1 -10.25 -1.06 -14.24
CA MET A 1 -11.29 -0.40 -13.41
C MET A 1 -10.83 1.00 -13.06
N THR A 2 -11.63 1.99 -13.36
CA THR A 2 -11.44 3.41 -13.02
C THR A 2 -12.03 3.72 -11.64
N LEU A 3 -11.70 4.89 -11.06
CA LEU A 3 -12.31 5.34 -9.81
C LEU A 3 -13.84 5.48 -9.95
N GLY A 4 -14.33 5.99 -11.09
CA GLY A 4 -15.77 6.13 -11.34
C GLY A 4 -16.51 4.81 -11.36
N GLU A 5 -16.00 3.82 -12.09
CA GLU A 5 -16.55 2.46 -12.14
C GLU A 5 -16.56 1.80 -10.74
N PHE A 6 -15.51 2.02 -9.96
CA PHE A 6 -15.43 1.50 -8.58
C PHE A 6 -16.45 2.18 -7.68
N THR A 7 -16.54 3.51 -7.72
CA THR A 7 -17.46 4.29 -6.88
C THR A 7 -18.92 3.94 -7.15
N ALA A 8 -19.29 3.67 -8.40
CA ALA A 8 -20.64 3.27 -8.79
C ALA A 8 -21.09 1.94 -8.18
N ARG A 9 -20.16 1.10 -7.73
CA ARG A 9 -20.41 -0.22 -7.12
C ARG A 9 -20.44 -0.17 -5.58
N LEU A 10 -20.09 0.98 -5.00
CA LEU A 10 -20.08 1.11 -3.55
C LEU A 10 -21.51 1.24 -2.99
N PRO A 11 -21.76 0.73 -1.78
CA PRO A 11 -23.03 0.96 -1.09
C PRO A 11 -23.22 2.46 -0.82
N LYS A 12 -24.47 2.91 -0.84
CA LYS A 12 -24.80 4.29 -0.44
C LYS A 12 -24.50 4.49 1.05
N GLY A 13 -24.10 5.71 1.41
CA GLY A 13 -23.85 6.07 2.81
C GLY A 13 -22.36 6.12 3.17
N ASP A 14 -22.08 5.91 4.46
CA ASP A 14 -20.71 5.93 4.98
C ASP A 14 -19.93 4.68 4.54
N LEU A 15 -18.64 4.84 4.31
CA LEU A 15 -17.75 3.76 3.92
C LEU A 15 -16.70 3.48 5.00
N TRP A 16 -16.48 2.20 5.30
CA TRP A 16 -15.32 1.78 6.06
C TRP A 16 -14.14 1.51 5.13
N VAL A 17 -12.94 1.91 5.55
CA VAL A 17 -11.66 1.62 4.87
C VAL A 17 -10.77 0.86 5.83
N PHE A 18 -10.21 -0.25 5.40
CA PHE A 18 -9.33 -1.09 6.19
C PHE A 18 -7.85 -0.83 5.83
N GLY A 19 -7.10 -0.31 6.81
CA GLY A 19 -5.66 -0.12 6.73
C GLY A 19 -4.92 -1.26 7.41
N TYR A 20 -3.98 -1.88 6.71
CA TYR A 20 -3.15 -2.99 7.20
C TYR A 20 -1.64 -2.71 7.11
N GLY A 21 -1.25 -1.60 6.53
CA GLY A 21 0.12 -1.10 6.36
C GLY A 21 0.16 0.39 6.69
N SER A 22 0.80 1.20 5.86
CA SER A 22 0.99 2.63 6.12
C SER A 22 -0.29 3.45 6.33
N LEU A 23 -1.45 2.95 5.89
CA LEU A 23 -2.75 3.56 6.23
C LEU A 23 -3.08 3.48 7.72
N MET A 24 -2.47 2.58 8.49
CA MET A 24 -2.71 2.48 9.93
C MET A 24 -2.29 3.73 10.70
N TRP A 25 -1.19 4.38 10.27
CA TRP A 25 -0.65 5.58 10.94
C TRP A 25 -0.69 6.85 10.10
N SER A 26 -0.89 6.72 8.81
CA SER A 26 -0.93 7.86 7.89
C SER A 26 -2.11 7.72 6.94
N PRO A 27 -3.36 7.80 7.44
CA PRO A 27 -4.53 7.88 6.58
C PRO A 27 -4.46 9.18 5.76
N CYS A 28 -4.77 9.09 4.45
CA CYS A 28 -4.74 10.25 3.55
C CYS A 28 -6.11 10.91 3.39
N PHE A 29 -7.02 10.68 4.32
CA PHE A 29 -8.41 11.16 4.29
C PHE A 29 -8.91 11.46 5.71
N ASP A 30 -9.95 12.29 5.78
CA ASP A 30 -10.66 12.57 7.01
C ASP A 30 -11.59 11.41 7.35
N TYR A 31 -11.65 11.05 8.63
CA TYR A 31 -12.53 9.99 9.14
C TYR A 31 -13.29 10.47 10.39
N THR A 32 -14.47 9.90 10.63
CA THR A 32 -15.29 10.18 11.80
C THR A 32 -15.06 9.20 12.94
N HIS A 33 -14.55 8.00 12.63
CA HIS A 33 -14.28 6.96 13.60
C HIS A 33 -13.14 6.06 13.14
N LYS A 34 -12.35 5.54 14.09
CA LYS A 34 -11.35 4.50 13.86
C LYS A 34 -11.44 3.43 14.94
N ALA A 35 -11.20 2.18 14.58
CA ALA A 35 -11.14 1.08 15.54
C ALA A 35 -10.19 -0.03 15.03
N PRO A 36 -9.55 -0.80 15.94
CA PRO A 36 -8.94 -2.07 15.58
C PRO A 36 -9.98 -3.00 14.93
N ALA A 37 -9.56 -3.67 13.88
CA ALA A 37 -10.42 -4.56 13.11
C ALA A 37 -9.64 -5.78 12.62
N LEU A 38 -10.33 -6.92 12.50
CA LEU A 38 -9.79 -8.18 12.04
C LEU A 38 -10.42 -8.56 10.70
N ALA A 39 -9.60 -8.69 9.67
CA ALA A 39 -10.00 -9.26 8.38
C ALA A 39 -9.69 -10.76 8.37
N HIS A 40 -10.73 -11.60 8.32
CA HIS A 40 -10.58 -13.04 8.09
C HIS A 40 -10.48 -13.35 6.60
N GLY A 41 -9.73 -14.39 6.24
CA GLY A 41 -9.47 -14.78 4.85
C GLY A 41 -8.42 -13.92 4.17
N TYR A 42 -7.68 -13.10 4.92
CA TYR A 42 -6.59 -12.27 4.42
C TYR A 42 -5.45 -12.19 5.43
N HIS A 43 -4.21 -12.11 4.95
CA HIS A 43 -3.03 -11.88 5.78
C HIS A 43 -2.17 -10.75 5.20
N ARG A 44 -1.40 -10.11 6.06
CA ARG A 44 -0.39 -9.11 5.68
C ARG A 44 0.88 -9.81 5.23
N ALA A 45 1.48 -9.36 4.13
CA ALA A 45 2.79 -9.85 3.69
C ALA A 45 3.64 -8.72 3.10
N LEU A 46 4.96 -8.82 3.24
CA LEU A 46 5.92 -8.02 2.47
C LEU A 46 6.08 -8.67 1.09
N CYS A 47 5.23 -8.30 0.15
CA CYS A 47 5.11 -8.99 -1.13
C CYS A 47 5.08 -8.08 -2.36
N ILE A 48 5.24 -6.76 -2.19
CA ILE A 48 5.20 -5.81 -3.30
C ILE A 48 6.55 -5.10 -3.42
N LEU A 49 7.18 -5.20 -4.60
CA LEU A 49 8.39 -4.44 -4.92
C LEU A 49 8.12 -2.94 -4.94
N SER A 50 8.91 -2.20 -4.18
CA SER A 50 8.88 -0.74 -4.13
C SER A 50 10.12 -0.17 -4.77
N THR A 51 9.96 0.39 -5.97
CA THR A 51 11.05 1.00 -6.75
C THR A 51 11.05 2.53 -6.69
N ARG A 52 10.18 3.14 -5.87
CA ARG A 52 10.11 4.59 -5.70
C ARG A 52 10.06 5.00 -4.23
N TYR A 53 9.11 4.45 -3.45
CA TYR A 53 8.87 4.93 -2.09
C TYR A 53 9.87 4.38 -1.07
N ARG A 54 10.21 3.09 -1.14
CA ARG A 54 11.09 2.38 -0.19
C ARG A 54 12.26 1.70 -0.87
N GLY A 55 12.55 2.09 -2.11
CA GLY A 55 13.64 1.60 -2.92
C GLY A 55 13.71 2.35 -4.23
N THR A 56 14.66 1.95 -5.08
CA THR A 56 14.84 2.41 -6.46
C THR A 56 14.76 1.23 -7.41
N GLU A 57 14.75 1.44 -8.71
CA GLU A 57 14.77 0.33 -9.69
C GLU A 57 16.02 -0.54 -9.57
N ARG A 58 17.18 0.07 -9.27
CA ARG A 58 18.44 -0.66 -9.05
C ARG A 58 18.51 -1.36 -7.70
N LYS A 59 17.88 -0.79 -6.67
CA LYS A 59 17.84 -1.32 -5.29
C LYS A 59 16.41 -1.27 -4.78
N PRO A 60 15.53 -2.16 -5.24
CA PRO A 60 14.15 -2.19 -4.79
C PRO A 60 14.08 -2.56 -3.31
N GLY A 61 13.10 -1.97 -2.63
CA GLY A 61 12.64 -2.39 -1.32
C GLY A 61 11.33 -3.16 -1.42
N LEU A 62 10.68 -3.39 -0.27
CA LEU A 62 9.39 -4.04 -0.19
C LEU A 62 8.38 -3.17 0.56
N VAL A 63 7.11 -3.30 0.17
CA VAL A 63 5.97 -2.77 0.92
C VAL A 63 4.92 -3.85 1.13
N MET A 64 4.01 -3.59 2.07
CA MET A 64 2.95 -4.52 2.43
C MET A 64 1.94 -4.71 1.32
N GLY A 65 1.51 -5.95 1.14
CA GLY A 65 0.27 -6.32 0.48
C GLY A 65 -0.67 -7.03 1.44
N LEU A 66 -1.97 -6.97 1.16
CA LEU A 66 -2.98 -7.82 1.77
C LEU A 66 -3.21 -8.99 0.84
N CYS A 67 -2.83 -10.18 1.27
CA CYS A 67 -2.93 -11.42 0.49
C CYS A 67 -4.08 -12.28 0.99
N ARG A 68 -4.63 -13.15 0.13
CA ARG A 68 -5.68 -14.10 0.51
C ARG A 68 -5.16 -15.17 1.48
N GLY A 69 -6.04 -15.64 2.36
CA GLY A 69 -5.76 -16.66 3.39
C GLY A 69 -5.40 -16.04 4.75
N GLY A 70 -5.63 -16.81 5.81
CA GLY A 70 -5.28 -16.42 7.18
C GLY A 70 -6.15 -15.30 7.78
N SER A 71 -5.54 -14.50 8.64
CA SER A 71 -6.19 -13.38 9.32
C SER A 71 -5.24 -12.19 9.41
N CYS A 72 -5.78 -10.97 9.35
CA CYS A 72 -5.02 -9.74 9.42
C CYS A 72 -5.67 -8.73 10.38
N TRP A 73 -4.98 -8.40 11.44
CA TRP A 73 -5.33 -7.24 12.25
C TRP A 73 -4.88 -5.94 11.59
N GLY A 74 -5.73 -4.91 11.69
CA GLY A 74 -5.47 -3.58 11.15
C GLY A 74 -6.38 -2.55 11.78
N ILE A 75 -6.50 -1.39 11.14
CA ILE A 75 -7.39 -0.30 11.58
C ILE A 75 -8.49 -0.11 10.53
N ALA A 76 -9.74 -0.11 10.97
CA ALA A 76 -10.88 0.32 10.16
C ALA A 76 -11.21 1.78 10.44
N TYR A 77 -11.37 2.58 9.37
CA TYR A 77 -11.72 3.99 9.41
C TYR A 77 -13.09 4.22 8.78
N ARG A 78 -13.97 4.95 9.45
CA ARG A 78 -15.28 5.33 8.91
C ARG A 78 -15.18 6.69 8.22
N ILE A 79 -15.51 6.72 6.95
CA ILE A 79 -15.59 7.95 6.14
C ILE A 79 -17.05 8.31 5.99
N HIS A 80 -17.40 9.53 6.39
CA HIS A 80 -18.77 10.04 6.27
C HIS A 80 -19.13 10.32 4.81
N ALA A 81 -20.34 9.97 4.40
CA ALA A 81 -20.82 10.02 3.01
C ALA A 81 -20.53 11.33 2.27
N PRO A 82 -20.76 12.53 2.83
CA PRO A 82 -20.44 13.80 2.15
C PRO A 82 -18.95 13.98 1.82
N ARG A 83 -18.03 13.32 2.55
CA ARG A 83 -16.58 13.39 2.34
C ARG A 83 -16.04 12.27 1.47
N LEU A 84 -16.88 11.28 1.12
CA LEU A 84 -16.46 10.03 0.49
C LEU A 84 -15.78 10.26 -0.86
N ARG A 85 -16.34 11.10 -1.72
CA ARG A 85 -15.77 11.37 -3.05
C ARG A 85 -14.34 11.91 -2.97
N ARG A 86 -14.10 12.85 -2.06
CA ARG A 86 -12.75 13.43 -1.85
C ARG A 86 -11.77 12.41 -1.26
N ALA A 87 -12.24 11.63 -0.28
CA ALA A 87 -11.45 10.59 0.36
C ALA A 87 -11.04 9.49 -0.63
N LEU A 88 -11.97 9.00 -1.44
CA LEU A 88 -11.70 7.99 -2.48
C LEU A 88 -10.73 8.50 -3.55
N ALA A 89 -10.84 9.76 -3.97
CA ALA A 89 -9.89 10.35 -4.92
C ALA A 89 -8.45 10.34 -4.36
N ARG A 90 -8.25 10.71 -3.08
CA ARG A 90 -6.94 10.67 -2.42
C ARG A 90 -6.41 9.24 -2.25
N LEU A 91 -7.27 8.31 -1.81
CA LEU A 91 -6.93 6.89 -1.72
C LEU A 91 -6.51 6.31 -3.07
N TRP A 92 -7.28 6.60 -4.11
CA TRP A 92 -7.01 6.12 -5.46
C TRP A 92 -5.67 6.64 -5.99
N TYR A 93 -5.42 7.95 -5.82
CA TYR A 93 -4.14 8.56 -6.19
C TYR A 93 -2.96 7.93 -5.46
N ARG A 94 -3.14 7.52 -4.19
CA ARG A 94 -2.08 6.94 -3.36
C ARG A 94 -1.84 5.46 -3.65
N GLU A 95 -2.91 4.65 -3.75
CA GLU A 95 -2.82 3.18 -3.77
C GLU A 95 -2.84 2.60 -5.18
N MET A 96 -3.40 3.32 -6.18
CA MET A 96 -3.66 2.79 -7.52
C MET A 96 -2.74 3.30 -8.64
N PRO A 97 -1.66 4.09 -8.43
CA PRO A 97 -0.84 4.59 -9.55
C PRO A 97 -0.21 3.48 -10.38
N ARG A 98 0.17 2.38 -9.74
CA ARG A 98 0.79 1.20 -10.37
C ARG A 98 -0.17 0.03 -10.55
N ARG A 99 -1.42 0.15 -10.10
CA ARG A 99 -2.46 -0.89 -10.15
C ARG A 99 -2.04 -2.25 -9.58
N VAL A 100 -1.09 -2.24 -8.65
CA VAL A 100 -0.60 -3.45 -7.97
C VAL A 100 -1.62 -4.02 -6.97
N TYR A 101 -2.64 -3.25 -6.67
CA TYR A 101 -3.72 -3.65 -5.78
C TYR A 101 -5.06 -3.69 -6.53
N LYS A 102 -5.94 -4.58 -6.06
CA LYS A 102 -7.35 -4.64 -6.42
C LYS A 102 -8.18 -4.05 -5.28
N PRO A 103 -8.83 -2.89 -5.44
CA PRO A 103 -9.75 -2.35 -4.45
C PRO A 103 -10.93 -3.31 -4.28
N THR A 104 -11.13 -3.79 -3.06
CA THR A 104 -12.08 -4.87 -2.76
C THR A 104 -12.82 -4.53 -1.47
N LEU A 105 -14.14 -4.73 -1.44
CA LEU A 105 -14.90 -4.73 -0.19
C LEU A 105 -14.71 -6.10 0.49
N ILE A 106 -14.13 -6.07 1.68
CA ILE A 106 -13.88 -7.27 2.50
C ILE A 106 -14.64 -7.19 3.82
N PRO A 107 -15.10 -8.32 4.39
CA PRO A 107 -15.68 -8.31 5.72
C PRO A 107 -14.56 -8.11 6.77
N VAL A 108 -14.76 -7.15 7.67
CA VAL A 108 -13.88 -6.93 8.82
C VAL A 108 -14.67 -6.98 10.12
N LYS A 109 -14.18 -7.71 11.10
CA LYS A 109 -14.78 -7.84 12.43
C LYS A 109 -14.21 -6.77 13.36
N MET A 110 -15.06 -5.99 13.99
CA MET A 110 -14.70 -5.00 15.00
C MET A 110 -15.79 -4.84 16.05
N ARG A 111 -15.41 -4.76 17.34
CA ARG A 111 -16.34 -4.58 18.47
C ARG A 111 -17.57 -5.52 18.39
N GLY A 112 -17.33 -6.80 18.10
CA GLY A 112 -18.37 -7.83 18.04
C GLY A 112 -19.24 -7.86 16.77
N ARG A 113 -19.09 -6.92 15.84
CA ARG A 113 -19.87 -6.89 14.57
C ARG A 113 -18.94 -6.97 13.35
N THR A 114 -19.48 -7.47 12.26
CA THR A 114 -18.80 -7.50 10.95
C THR A 114 -19.37 -6.42 10.05
N VAL A 115 -18.50 -5.65 9.39
CA VAL A 115 -18.88 -4.62 8.43
C VAL A 115 -18.08 -4.78 7.15
N PRO A 116 -18.64 -4.44 5.96
CA PRO A 116 -17.87 -4.35 4.74
C PRO A 116 -16.93 -3.14 4.79
N ALA A 117 -15.66 -3.36 4.48
CA ALA A 117 -14.65 -2.30 4.42
C ALA A 117 -13.85 -2.38 3.12
N LEU A 118 -13.57 -1.23 2.51
CA LEU A 118 -12.67 -1.14 1.38
C LEU A 118 -11.24 -1.46 1.82
N ALA A 119 -10.63 -2.44 1.18
CA ALA A 119 -9.22 -2.78 1.31
C ALA A 119 -8.55 -2.84 -0.07
N PHE A 120 -7.24 -2.61 -0.10
CA PHE A 120 -6.42 -2.73 -1.29
C PHE A 120 -5.68 -4.06 -1.27
N VAL A 121 -6.28 -5.07 -1.90
CA VAL A 121 -5.77 -6.46 -1.94
C VAL A 121 -4.69 -6.57 -3.00
N ALA A 122 -3.55 -7.18 -2.69
CA ALA A 122 -2.47 -7.41 -3.64
C ALA A 122 -2.94 -8.24 -4.83
N ASP A 123 -2.51 -7.87 -6.04
CA ASP A 123 -2.76 -8.67 -7.25
C ASP A 123 -1.58 -9.60 -7.50
N PRO A 124 -1.73 -10.93 -7.30
CA PRO A 124 -0.64 -11.88 -7.55
C PRO A 124 -0.18 -11.95 -9.01
N ALA A 125 -1.02 -11.52 -9.97
CA ALA A 125 -0.66 -11.46 -11.39
C ALA A 125 0.16 -10.22 -11.77
N HIS A 126 0.33 -9.26 -10.85
CA HIS A 126 1.07 -8.03 -11.15
C HIS A 126 2.58 -8.28 -11.10
N PRO A 127 3.39 -7.76 -12.07
CA PRO A 127 4.85 -7.96 -12.10
C PRO A 127 5.62 -7.51 -10.86
N ALA A 128 5.08 -6.57 -10.08
CA ALA A 128 5.69 -6.14 -8.82
C ALA A 128 5.34 -7.05 -7.64
N TYR A 129 4.49 -8.06 -7.82
CA TYR A 129 4.18 -9.03 -6.77
C TYR A 129 5.30 -10.06 -6.66
N VAL A 130 5.82 -10.25 -5.44
CA VAL A 130 6.92 -11.18 -5.12
C VAL A 130 6.58 -11.98 -3.86
N GLY A 131 5.37 -12.54 -3.83
CA GLY A 131 4.85 -13.29 -2.69
C GLY A 131 5.62 -14.57 -2.36
N GLU A 132 6.31 -15.15 -3.35
CA GLU A 132 7.06 -16.39 -3.23
C GLU A 132 8.44 -16.24 -2.53
N LEU A 133 8.87 -15.01 -2.25
CA LEU A 133 10.16 -14.79 -1.58
C LEU A 133 10.20 -15.42 -0.19
N ASP A 134 11.29 -16.11 0.10
CA ASP A 134 11.62 -16.60 1.43
C ASP A 134 12.00 -15.46 2.40
N LEU A 135 12.26 -15.79 3.65
CA LEU A 135 12.66 -14.83 4.68
C LEU A 135 13.94 -14.08 4.29
N HIS A 136 14.94 -14.79 3.75
CA HIS A 136 16.22 -14.19 3.41
C HIS A 136 16.12 -13.24 2.22
N GLY A 137 15.39 -13.61 1.17
CA GLY A 137 15.10 -12.74 0.02
C GLY A 137 14.38 -11.46 0.43
N ARG A 138 13.37 -11.58 1.31
CA ARG A 138 12.67 -10.41 1.87
C ARG A 138 13.61 -9.54 2.70
N ALA A 139 14.41 -10.13 3.60
CA ALA A 139 15.37 -9.39 4.41
C ALA A 139 16.40 -8.61 3.59
N ARG A 140 16.90 -9.18 2.50
CA ARG A 140 17.83 -8.51 1.56
C ARG A 140 17.19 -7.29 0.91
N LEU A 141 15.99 -7.42 0.37
CA LEU A 141 15.27 -6.31 -0.26
C LEU A 141 14.94 -5.20 0.76
N VAL A 142 14.59 -5.58 1.98
CA VAL A 142 14.35 -4.63 3.08
C VAL A 142 15.63 -3.92 3.48
N ALA A 143 16.75 -4.64 3.62
CA ALA A 143 18.02 -4.07 4.03
C ALA A 143 18.57 -3.04 3.03
N GLN A 144 18.44 -3.32 1.72
CA GLN A 144 18.98 -2.46 0.67
C GLN A 144 18.07 -1.29 0.29
N GLY A 145 16.76 -1.42 0.50
CA GLY A 145 15.77 -0.49 -0.05
C GLY A 145 15.80 0.87 0.65
N ILE A 146 16.12 1.93 -0.13
CA ILE A 146 15.99 3.34 0.28
C ILE A 146 15.33 4.07 -0.88
N GLY A 147 14.19 4.69 -0.62
CA GLY A 147 13.42 5.44 -1.61
C GLY A 147 13.09 6.85 -1.14
N VAL A 148 12.22 7.55 -1.88
CA VAL A 148 11.84 8.94 -1.60
C VAL A 148 11.14 9.14 -0.25
N ARG A 149 10.63 8.07 0.37
CA ARG A 149 10.05 8.08 1.71
C ARG A 149 10.96 7.43 2.76
N GLY A 150 12.26 7.35 2.47
CA GLY A 150 13.28 6.82 3.38
C GLY A 150 13.47 5.30 3.29
N PRO A 151 14.25 4.75 4.24
CA PRO A 151 14.61 3.35 4.28
C PRO A 151 13.40 2.41 4.43
N CYS A 152 13.52 1.22 3.81
CA CYS A 152 12.50 0.19 3.92
C CYS A 152 12.42 -0.38 5.35
N VAL A 153 13.55 -0.47 6.06
CA VAL A 153 13.58 -0.90 7.48
C VAL A 153 12.71 0.00 8.37
N ASP A 154 12.70 1.32 8.15
CA ASP A 154 11.91 2.26 8.93
C ASP A 154 10.41 2.10 8.65
N TYR A 155 10.05 1.75 7.41
CA TYR A 155 8.67 1.44 7.07
C TYR A 155 8.16 0.22 7.85
N ILE A 156 8.99 -0.81 8.01
CA ILE A 156 8.62 -2.03 8.73
C ILE A 156 8.56 -1.75 10.22
N ARG A 157 9.54 -1.02 10.77
CA ARG A 157 9.55 -0.62 12.18
C ARG A 157 8.26 0.15 12.52
N ASN A 158 7.92 1.19 11.76
CA ASN A 158 6.68 1.94 11.95
C ASN A 158 5.43 1.06 11.85
N THR A 159 5.43 0.03 10.98
CA THR A 159 4.30 -0.89 10.90
C THR A 159 4.17 -1.71 12.18
N LEU A 160 5.27 -2.26 12.70
CA LEU A 160 5.30 -3.04 13.93
C LEU A 160 4.90 -2.19 15.15
N ASP A 161 5.43 -0.96 15.27
CA ASP A 161 5.11 -0.05 16.35
C ASP A 161 3.61 0.22 16.43
N HIS A 162 2.96 0.55 15.31
CA HIS A 162 1.51 0.79 15.29
C HIS A 162 0.67 -0.49 15.46
N MET A 163 1.23 -1.66 15.16
CA MET A 163 0.57 -2.93 15.51
C MET A 163 0.63 -3.17 17.01
N HIS A 164 1.76 -2.91 17.66
CA HIS A 164 1.92 -3.03 19.10
C HIS A 164 0.99 -2.08 19.86
N GLU A 165 0.78 -0.85 19.38
CA GLU A 165 -0.18 0.11 19.96
C GLU A 165 -1.62 -0.43 20.02
N VAL A 166 -1.99 -1.33 19.11
CA VAL A 166 -3.31 -1.99 19.09
C VAL A 166 -3.28 -3.41 19.67
N GLY A 167 -2.19 -3.78 20.36
CA GLY A 167 -2.04 -5.07 21.05
C GLY A 167 -1.79 -6.25 20.10
N VAL A 168 -1.31 -6.00 18.87
CA VAL A 168 -1.07 -7.04 17.87
C VAL A 168 0.43 -7.24 17.65
N ARG A 169 0.87 -8.50 17.64
CA ARG A 169 2.24 -8.89 17.29
C ARG A 169 2.26 -9.61 15.95
N ASP A 170 3.34 -9.40 15.20
CA ASP A 170 3.62 -10.11 13.95
C ASP A 170 5.04 -10.69 13.98
N PRO A 171 5.22 -11.91 14.56
CA PRO A 171 6.54 -12.54 14.70
C PRO A 171 7.24 -12.78 13.37
N HIS A 172 6.48 -12.94 12.28
CA HIS A 172 7.07 -13.12 10.95
C HIS A 172 7.72 -11.82 10.45
N LEU A 173 7.02 -10.70 10.62
CA LEU A 173 7.53 -9.38 10.24
C LEU A 173 8.70 -8.95 11.13
N GLU A 174 8.64 -9.27 12.44
CA GLU A 174 9.75 -9.05 13.40
C GLU A 174 11.01 -9.80 12.95
N ARG A 175 10.90 -11.08 12.54
CA ARG A 175 12.04 -11.86 12.03
C ARG A 175 12.63 -11.27 10.76
N ILE A 176 11.82 -10.79 9.83
CA ILE A 176 12.32 -10.14 8.60
C ILE A 176 13.08 -8.86 8.96
N LEU A 177 12.56 -8.05 9.88
CA LEU A 177 13.24 -6.83 10.34
C LEU A 177 14.59 -7.14 10.98
N HIS A 178 14.65 -8.11 11.90
CA HIS A 178 15.89 -8.53 12.53
C HIS A 178 16.93 -9.00 11.52
N ALA A 179 16.55 -9.87 10.59
CA ALA A 179 17.44 -10.34 9.54
C ALA A 179 17.94 -9.21 8.64
N ALA A 180 17.07 -8.26 8.29
CA ALA A 180 17.46 -7.09 7.49
C ALA A 180 18.43 -6.17 8.21
N LEU A 181 18.26 -5.94 9.51
CA LEU A 181 19.16 -5.14 10.33
C LEU A 181 20.53 -5.78 10.45
N ALA A 182 20.59 -7.11 10.68
CA ALA A 182 21.85 -7.86 10.70
C ALA A 182 22.62 -7.75 9.37
N LEU A 183 21.94 -7.85 8.23
CA LEU A 183 22.55 -7.67 6.91
C LEU A 183 23.13 -6.25 6.72
N ARG A 184 22.48 -5.21 7.28
CA ARG A 184 23.01 -3.84 7.22
C ARG A 184 24.26 -3.65 8.08
N GLN A 185 24.29 -4.23 9.28
CA GLN A 185 25.45 -4.17 10.17
C GLN A 185 26.68 -4.88 9.55
N ASN A 186 26.48 -6.08 9.00
CA ASN A 186 27.55 -6.84 8.35
C ASN A 186 28.07 -6.14 7.08
N GLY A 187 27.20 -5.46 6.34
CA GLY A 187 27.59 -4.67 5.16
C GLY A 187 28.36 -3.39 5.51
N SER A 188 28.17 -2.84 6.71
CA SER A 188 28.95 -1.68 7.21
C SER A 188 30.30 -2.08 7.81
N ASN A 189 30.42 -3.31 8.37
CA ASN A 189 31.65 -3.80 9.00
C ASN A 189 32.55 -4.62 8.07
N GLY A 190 32.11 -5.00 6.86
CA GLY A 190 32.79 -5.89 5.94
C GLY A 190 33.01 -5.31 4.56
N LYS A 191 34.17 -4.70 4.32
CA LYS A 191 34.76 -4.65 2.98
C LYS A 191 35.22 -6.07 2.58
N ASN A 192 34.28 -6.98 2.29
CA ASN A 192 34.59 -8.25 1.63
C ASN A 192 33.53 -8.56 0.54
N PRO A 193 33.88 -8.42 -0.77
CA PRO A 193 32.94 -8.50 -1.89
C PRO A 193 32.48 -9.92 -2.29
N ARG A 194 32.94 -10.97 -1.63
CA ARG A 194 32.93 -12.33 -2.20
C ARG A 194 31.76 -13.24 -1.85
N ALA A 195 30.75 -12.81 -1.06
CA ALA A 195 29.68 -13.72 -0.60
C ALA A 195 28.26 -13.46 -1.16
N LEU A 196 28.07 -12.64 -2.20
CA LEU A 196 26.75 -12.25 -2.68
C LEU A 196 26.49 -12.47 -4.18
N ALA A 197 27.16 -13.45 -4.78
CA ALA A 197 26.84 -13.88 -6.14
C ALA A 197 25.82 -15.02 -6.11
N GLY A 198 24.53 -14.71 -6.36
CA GLY A 198 23.55 -15.77 -6.53
C GLY A 198 22.11 -15.35 -6.24
N ALA A 199 21.57 -14.43 -7.00
CA ALA A 199 20.18 -14.34 -7.49
C ALA A 199 20.00 -12.97 -8.14
N ALA A 200 20.02 -12.94 -9.46
CA ALA A 200 19.63 -11.75 -10.22
C ALA A 200 18.15 -11.46 -9.96
N PRO A 201 17.76 -10.17 -9.82
CA PRO A 201 16.35 -9.81 -9.81
C PRO A 201 15.71 -10.19 -11.16
N PRO A 202 14.45 -10.60 -11.19
CA PRO A 202 13.74 -10.84 -12.43
C PRO A 202 13.80 -9.57 -13.30
N PRO A 203 13.90 -9.70 -14.64
CA PRO A 203 14.04 -8.56 -15.54
C PRO A 203 12.85 -7.60 -15.36
N ALA A 204 13.16 -6.33 -15.18
CA ALA A 204 12.16 -5.27 -15.09
C ALA A 204 11.38 -5.18 -16.40
N ALA A 205 10.09 -5.46 -16.38
CA ALA A 205 9.20 -5.21 -17.50
C ALA A 205 9.27 -3.71 -17.85
N ARG A 206 9.70 -3.39 -19.08
CA ARG A 206 9.69 -2.02 -19.61
C ARG A 206 8.27 -1.48 -19.58
N GLN A 207 8.04 -0.45 -18.79
CA GLN A 207 6.77 0.27 -18.76
C GLN A 207 6.77 1.35 -19.86
N PRO A 208 5.65 1.54 -20.59
CA PRO A 208 5.51 2.69 -21.45
C PRO A 208 5.49 3.98 -20.63
N GLU A 209 6.26 4.96 -21.09
CA GLU A 209 6.40 6.27 -20.42
C GLU A 209 5.05 6.96 -20.23
N ALA A 210 4.79 7.40 -19.00
CA ALA A 210 3.61 8.19 -18.64
C ALA A 210 3.75 9.64 -19.15
N ARG A 211 3.61 9.85 -20.48
CA ARG A 211 3.59 11.18 -21.12
C ARG A 211 2.18 11.77 -21.30
N ALA A 212 1.12 11.23 -20.69
CA ALA A 212 -0.25 11.67 -20.97
C ALA A 212 -1.03 12.25 -19.77
N ALA A 213 -0.45 12.41 -18.57
CA ALA A 213 -1.21 12.91 -17.42
C ALA A 213 -1.33 14.46 -17.35
N GLY A 214 -0.60 15.21 -18.18
CA GLY A 214 -0.62 16.70 -18.15
C GLY A 214 -1.73 17.36 -19.00
N ALA A 215 -2.35 16.64 -19.93
CA ALA A 215 -3.26 17.24 -20.91
C ALA A 215 -4.75 17.25 -20.48
N VAL A 216 -5.16 16.37 -19.56
CA VAL A 216 -6.58 16.23 -19.20
C VAL A 216 -7.05 17.29 -18.20
N LEU A 217 -6.15 17.85 -17.39
CA LEU A 217 -6.52 18.88 -16.39
C LEU A 217 -6.70 20.30 -16.97
N ARG A 218 -6.24 20.58 -18.20
CA ARG A 218 -6.36 21.92 -18.81
C ARG A 218 -7.63 22.11 -19.65
N ARG A 219 -8.40 21.05 -19.93
CA ARG A 219 -9.60 21.14 -20.79
C ARG A 219 -10.90 21.40 -20.02
N ALA A 220 -10.92 21.27 -18.71
CA ALA A 220 -12.12 21.50 -17.89
C ALA A 220 -12.33 22.98 -17.45
N ALA A 221 -11.40 23.89 -17.76
CA ALA A 221 -11.44 25.29 -17.32
C ALA A 221 -11.92 26.30 -18.38
N ARG A 222 -12.34 25.85 -19.57
CA ARG A 222 -12.90 26.74 -20.58
C ARG A 222 -14.37 26.42 -20.87
N ARG A 223 -15.28 26.95 -20.05
CA ARG A 223 -16.69 27.15 -20.44
C ARG A 223 -16.83 28.53 -21.10
N PRO A 224 -17.44 28.65 -22.28
CA PRO A 224 -17.75 29.95 -22.87
C PRO A 224 -18.88 30.65 -22.09
N ARG A 225 -18.65 31.90 -21.74
CA ARG A 225 -19.71 32.81 -21.27
C ARG A 225 -20.72 32.98 -22.40
N ARG A 226 -21.96 32.57 -22.21
CA ARG A 226 -23.08 32.97 -23.08
C ARG A 226 -23.52 34.38 -22.71
N GLY A 227 -23.49 35.23 -23.72
CA GLY A 227 -23.82 36.64 -23.68
C GLY A 227 -25.29 36.90 -23.28
N ALA A 228 -25.46 38.01 -22.62
CA ALA A 228 -26.74 38.66 -22.44
C ALA A 228 -27.23 39.21 -23.79
N ALA A 229 -28.45 38.91 -24.18
CA ALA A 229 -29.19 39.63 -25.18
C ALA A 229 -30.43 40.23 -24.51
N ARG A 230 -30.49 41.56 -24.64
CA ARG A 230 -31.64 42.39 -24.29
C ARG A 230 -32.80 42.14 -25.27
N ARG A 231 -34.01 42.02 -24.80
CA ARG A 231 -35.22 42.80 -25.08
C ARG A 231 -36.35 42.31 -24.18
#